data_90fe70c7a391307ba2d4c17468540928
#
_entry.id   90fe70c7a391307ba2d4c17468540928
#
_cell.length_a   1.000
_cell.length_b   1.000
_cell.length_c   1.000
_cell.angle_alpha   90.00
_cell.angle_beta   90.00
_cell.angle_gamma   90.00
#
_symmetry.space_group_name_H-M   'P 1'
#
loop_
_entity.id
_entity.type
_entity.pdbx_description
1 polymer ?
#
loop_
_entity_poly.entity_id
_entity_poly.type
_entity_poly.pdbx_seq_one_letter_code
_entity_poly.pdbx_strand_id
1 'polypeptide(L)'
;MSAVTPARPINEDKMNQFLGKVVGDFGAALSSSLVYIGQKLGLYKAMADGGPVTPAELSQRTSTNERYIREWLINQASGGYVEYDPETDRYSLSPEQAVALLMS
;
A
#
# COMPACT_ATOMS: atom_id res chain seq x y z
N MET A 1 27.78 -10.19 -17.03
CA MET A 1 27.95 -8.83 -16.49
C MET A 1 29.21 -8.78 -15.65
N SER A 2 30.10 -7.87 -15.94
CA SER A 2 31.34 -7.77 -15.20
C SER A 2 31.12 -7.12 -13.84
N ALA A 3 31.87 -7.56 -12.83
CA ALA A 3 31.80 -6.96 -11.50
C ALA A 3 32.39 -5.56 -11.54
N VAL A 4 31.75 -4.64 -10.84
CA VAL A 4 32.27 -3.28 -10.67
C VAL A 4 33.17 -3.25 -9.45
N THR A 5 34.43 -2.84 -9.65
CA THR A 5 35.39 -2.67 -8.55
C THR A 5 35.34 -1.20 -8.14
N PRO A 6 34.96 -0.87 -6.90
CA PRO A 6 34.93 0.51 -6.47
C PRO A 6 36.35 1.10 -6.37
N ALA A 7 36.47 2.39 -6.69
CA ALA A 7 37.75 3.11 -6.58
C ALA A 7 38.18 3.32 -5.11
N ARG A 8 37.22 3.20 -4.18
CA ARG A 8 37.47 3.37 -2.74
C ARG A 8 36.81 2.21 -2.00
N PRO A 9 37.33 1.86 -0.82
CA PRO A 9 36.66 0.87 0.01
C PRO A 9 35.21 1.28 0.32
N ILE A 10 34.32 0.29 0.34
CA ILE A 10 32.92 0.50 0.66
C ILE A 10 32.81 0.71 2.17
N ASN A 11 32.11 1.76 2.57
CA ASN A 11 31.70 1.98 3.95
C ASN A 11 30.33 1.31 4.13
N GLU A 12 30.25 0.28 4.95
CA GLU A 12 29.03 -0.49 5.15
C GLU A 12 27.88 0.35 5.68
N ASP A 13 28.14 1.28 6.61
CA ASP A 13 27.09 2.14 7.16
C ASP A 13 26.48 3.03 6.08
N LYS A 14 27.32 3.61 5.23
CA LYS A 14 26.85 4.43 4.11
C LYS A 14 26.08 3.61 3.09
N MET A 15 26.54 2.39 2.82
CA MET A 15 25.85 1.48 1.91
C MET A 15 24.45 1.15 2.44
N ASN A 16 24.34 0.81 3.73
CA ASN A 16 23.06 0.47 4.35
C ASN A 16 22.11 1.67 4.34
N GLN A 17 22.61 2.87 4.61
CA GLN A 17 21.81 4.09 4.54
C GLN A 17 21.29 4.34 3.13
N PHE A 18 22.13 4.17 2.13
CA PHE A 18 21.73 4.36 0.73
C PHE A 18 20.71 3.32 0.28
N LEU A 19 20.92 2.05 0.63
CA LEU A 19 19.95 0.99 0.33
C LEU A 19 18.60 1.26 1.00
N GLY A 20 18.60 1.73 2.25
CA GLY A 20 17.39 2.11 2.94
C GLY A 20 16.64 3.24 2.22
N LYS A 21 17.37 4.22 1.73
CA LYS A 21 16.78 5.32 0.95
C LYS A 21 16.16 4.81 -0.35
N VAL A 22 16.87 3.96 -1.09
CA VAL A 22 16.38 3.40 -2.36
C VAL A 22 15.11 2.60 -2.14
N VAL A 23 15.11 1.72 -1.13
CA VAL A 23 13.93 0.91 -0.79
C VAL A 23 12.76 1.81 -0.39
N GLY A 24 13.02 2.84 0.43
CA GLY A 24 11.99 3.79 0.84
C GLY A 24 11.41 4.57 -0.34
N ASP A 25 12.26 5.03 -1.25
CA ASP A 25 11.81 5.77 -2.43
C ASP A 25 10.94 4.90 -3.35
N PHE A 26 11.34 3.66 -3.59
CA PHE A 26 10.55 2.72 -4.39
C PHE A 26 9.22 2.37 -3.70
N GLY A 27 9.26 2.15 -2.39
CA GLY A 27 8.04 1.88 -1.62
C GLY A 27 7.05 3.03 -1.69
N ALA A 28 7.53 4.28 -1.56
CA ALA A 28 6.69 5.46 -1.66
C ALA A 28 6.09 5.61 -3.05
N ALA A 29 6.87 5.37 -4.11
CA ALA A 29 6.40 5.44 -5.48
C ALA A 29 5.32 4.39 -5.75
N LEU A 30 5.51 3.16 -5.26
CA LEU A 30 4.53 2.09 -5.40
C LEU A 30 3.24 2.43 -4.64
N SER A 31 3.36 2.95 -3.42
CA SER A 31 2.19 3.34 -2.62
C SER A 31 1.37 4.42 -3.31
N SER A 32 2.02 5.42 -3.93
CA SER A 32 1.31 6.46 -4.70
C SER A 32 0.51 5.87 -5.85
N SER A 33 1.09 4.92 -6.58
CA SER A 33 0.40 4.24 -7.69
C SER A 33 -0.79 3.44 -7.18
N LEU A 34 -0.66 2.76 -6.05
CA LEU A 34 -1.74 1.97 -5.46
C LEU A 34 -2.87 2.84 -4.90
N VAL A 35 -2.55 4.02 -4.37
CA VAL A 35 -3.56 5.00 -3.96
C VAL A 35 -4.36 5.46 -5.16
N TYR A 36 -3.69 5.79 -6.28
CA TYR A 36 -4.37 6.18 -7.51
C TYR A 36 -5.32 5.07 -7.99
N ILE A 37 -4.88 3.82 -7.98
CA ILE A 37 -5.72 2.68 -8.35
C ILE A 37 -6.94 2.58 -7.42
N GLY A 38 -6.73 2.74 -6.13
CA GLY A 38 -7.82 2.70 -5.15
C GLY A 38 -8.87 3.77 -5.40
N GLN A 39 -8.45 4.97 -5.78
CA GLN A 39 -9.37 6.05 -6.13
C GLN A 39 -10.11 5.77 -7.44
N LYS A 40 -9.39 5.32 -8.47
CA LYS A 40 -9.97 5.07 -9.79
C LYS A 40 -10.98 3.93 -9.78
N LEU A 41 -10.71 2.87 -9.02
CA LEU A 41 -11.61 1.71 -8.95
C LEU A 41 -12.72 1.88 -7.91
N GLY A 42 -12.73 2.98 -7.17
CA GLY A 42 -13.72 3.23 -6.15
C GLY A 42 -13.57 2.37 -4.90
N LEU A 43 -12.35 1.89 -4.63
CA LEU A 43 -12.10 0.99 -3.49
C LEU A 43 -12.28 1.72 -2.17
N TYR A 44 -11.71 2.92 -2.04
CA TYR A 44 -11.85 3.70 -0.81
C TYR A 44 -13.29 4.11 -0.57
N LYS A 45 -14.03 4.48 -1.62
CA LYS A 45 -15.42 4.85 -1.49
C LYS A 45 -16.26 3.66 -1.02
N ALA A 46 -16.04 2.48 -1.57
CA ALA A 46 -16.75 1.27 -1.16
C ALA A 46 -16.46 0.92 0.30
N MET A 47 -15.20 1.10 0.74
CA MET A 47 -14.83 0.87 2.13
C MET A 47 -15.47 1.90 3.06
N ALA A 48 -15.49 3.17 2.67
CA ALA A 48 -16.10 4.23 3.48
C ALA A 48 -17.61 4.03 3.63
N ASP A 49 -18.27 3.66 2.53
CA ASP A 49 -19.73 3.46 2.53
C ASP A 49 -20.15 2.19 3.26
N GLY A 50 -19.35 1.13 3.14
CA GLY A 50 -19.72 -0.19 3.63
C GLY A 50 -19.18 -0.58 5.01
N GLY A 51 -18.29 0.22 5.59
CA GLY A 51 -17.62 -0.12 6.84
C GLY A 51 -16.58 -1.24 6.66
N PRO A 52 -16.16 -1.90 7.76
CA PRO A 52 -15.13 -2.93 7.68
C PRO A 52 -15.47 -4.04 6.70
N VAL A 53 -14.51 -4.44 5.88
CA VAL A 53 -14.73 -5.41 4.79
C VAL A 53 -13.62 -6.45 4.76
N THR A 54 -13.98 -7.66 4.31
CA THR A 54 -13.00 -8.65 3.90
C THR A 54 -12.60 -8.39 2.44
N PRO A 55 -11.45 -8.94 1.99
CA PRO A 55 -11.08 -8.82 0.57
C PRO A 55 -12.15 -9.33 -0.39
N ALA A 56 -12.81 -10.45 -0.05
CA ALA A 56 -13.89 -11.00 -0.87
C ALA A 56 -15.06 -10.03 -0.99
N GLU A 57 -15.48 -9.43 0.14
CA GLU A 57 -16.59 -8.47 0.14
C GLU A 57 -16.25 -7.23 -0.68
N LEU A 58 -15.04 -6.70 -0.53
CA LEU A 58 -14.64 -5.52 -1.28
C LEU A 58 -14.57 -5.80 -2.78
N SER A 59 -14.02 -6.95 -3.16
CA SER A 59 -13.96 -7.32 -4.58
C SER A 59 -15.35 -7.47 -5.19
N GLN A 60 -16.29 -8.02 -4.46
CA GLN A 60 -17.67 -8.15 -4.92
C GLN A 60 -18.33 -6.79 -5.09
N ARG A 61 -18.17 -5.89 -4.12
CA ARG A 61 -18.77 -4.55 -4.17
C ARG A 61 -18.25 -3.70 -5.31
N THR A 62 -17.01 -3.92 -5.73
CA THR A 62 -16.34 -3.12 -6.75
C THR A 62 -16.17 -3.85 -8.08
N SER A 63 -16.69 -5.07 -8.19
CA SER A 63 -16.57 -5.92 -9.38
C SER A 63 -15.12 -6.08 -9.83
N THR A 64 -14.25 -6.37 -8.88
CA THR A 64 -12.81 -6.53 -9.09
C THR A 64 -12.37 -7.95 -8.74
N ASN A 65 -11.13 -8.27 -9.03
CA ASN A 65 -10.55 -9.59 -8.75
C ASN A 65 -10.12 -9.68 -7.28
N GLU A 66 -10.62 -10.68 -6.55
CA GLU A 66 -10.35 -10.85 -5.12
C GLU A 66 -8.85 -10.94 -4.80
N ARG A 67 -8.09 -11.67 -5.61
CA ARG A 67 -6.66 -11.85 -5.37
C ARG A 67 -5.92 -10.52 -5.41
N TYR A 68 -6.20 -9.68 -6.39
CA TYR A 68 -5.58 -8.36 -6.50
C TYR A 68 -6.04 -7.43 -5.39
N ILE A 69 -7.31 -7.52 -4.99
CA ILE A 69 -7.82 -6.71 -3.90
C ILE A 69 -7.17 -7.11 -2.58
N ARG A 70 -6.95 -8.40 -2.34
CA ARG A 70 -6.24 -8.87 -1.15
C ARG A 70 -4.83 -8.28 -1.09
N GLU A 71 -4.08 -8.35 -2.18
CA GLU A 71 -2.72 -7.80 -2.25
C GLU A 71 -2.73 -6.28 -2.05
N TRP A 72 -3.68 -5.60 -2.67
CA TRP A 72 -3.84 -4.15 -2.53
C TRP A 72 -4.12 -3.77 -1.07
N LEU A 73 -5.04 -4.46 -0.41
CA LEU A 73 -5.38 -4.19 0.98
C LEU A 73 -4.20 -4.44 1.92
N ILE A 74 -3.46 -5.53 1.72
CA ILE A 74 -2.27 -5.84 2.52
C ILE A 74 -1.25 -4.70 2.38
N ASN A 75 -1.00 -4.23 1.16
CA ASN A 75 -0.06 -3.14 0.94
C ASN A 75 -0.54 -1.85 1.58
N GLN A 76 -1.82 -1.52 1.42
CA GLN A 76 -2.41 -0.31 2.01
C GLN A 76 -2.35 -0.34 3.53
N ALA A 77 -2.61 -1.47 4.14
CA ALA A 77 -2.51 -1.63 5.60
C ALA A 77 -1.06 -1.50 6.06
N SER A 78 -0.12 -2.11 5.35
CA SER A 78 1.31 -2.01 5.67
C SER A 78 1.82 -0.58 5.60
N GLY A 79 1.31 0.22 4.67
CA GLY A 79 1.67 1.62 4.53
C GLY A 79 0.91 2.58 5.44
N GLY A 80 -0.06 2.08 6.20
CA GLY A 80 -0.85 2.92 7.11
C GLY A 80 -1.99 3.68 6.45
N TYR A 81 -2.35 3.35 5.20
CA TYR A 81 -3.45 4.01 4.51
C TYR A 81 -4.81 3.42 4.83
N VAL A 82 -4.86 2.14 5.20
CA VAL A 82 -6.05 1.50 5.73
C VAL A 82 -5.71 0.79 7.02
N GLU A 83 -6.72 0.50 7.83
CA GLU A 83 -6.56 -0.22 9.09
C GLU A 83 -6.94 -1.68 8.90
N TYR A 84 -6.26 -2.57 9.62
CA TYR A 84 -6.52 -3.99 9.58
C TYR A 84 -6.81 -4.51 10.99
N ASP A 85 -7.88 -5.29 11.12
CA ASP A 85 -8.24 -5.96 12.37
C ASP A 85 -7.94 -7.46 12.23
N PRO A 86 -6.89 -7.98 12.90
CA PRO A 86 -6.55 -9.40 12.80
C PRO A 86 -7.60 -10.32 13.43
N GLU A 87 -8.41 -9.84 14.35
CA GLU A 87 -9.43 -10.67 14.98
C GLU A 87 -10.57 -11.00 14.02
N THR A 88 -10.93 -10.07 13.14
CA THR A 88 -12.03 -10.24 12.21
C THR A 88 -11.58 -10.43 10.76
N ASP A 89 -10.29 -10.30 10.48
CA ASP A 89 -9.71 -10.32 9.12
C ASP A 89 -10.38 -9.27 8.22
N ARG A 90 -10.68 -8.10 8.78
CA ARG A 90 -11.36 -7.03 8.06
C ARG A 90 -10.49 -5.79 7.96
N TYR A 91 -10.66 -5.08 6.87
CA TYR A 91 -9.97 -3.83 6.60
C TYR A 91 -10.98 -2.68 6.64
N SER A 92 -10.54 -1.53 7.11
CA SER A 92 -11.41 -0.37 7.23
C SER A 92 -10.64 0.93 7.08
N LEU A 93 -11.38 2.03 6.89
CA LEU A 93 -10.82 3.37 6.88
C LEU A 93 -11.21 4.08 8.17
N SER A 94 -10.24 4.73 8.82
CA SER A 94 -10.55 5.71 9.85
C SER A 94 -11.25 6.92 9.22
N PRO A 95 -11.96 7.74 10.00
CA PRO A 95 -12.56 8.97 9.45
C PRO A 95 -11.52 9.87 8.76
N GLU A 96 -10.33 9.97 9.32
CA GLU A 96 -9.25 10.80 8.77
C GLU A 96 -8.73 10.25 7.45
N GLN A 97 -8.54 8.93 7.38
CA GLN A 97 -8.12 8.26 6.14
C GLN A 97 -9.17 8.42 5.05
N ALA A 98 -10.44 8.25 5.40
CA ALA A 98 -11.54 8.40 4.44
C ALA A 98 -11.59 9.82 3.86
N VAL A 99 -11.51 10.83 4.72
CA VAL A 99 -11.52 12.22 4.26
C VAL A 99 -10.34 12.50 3.34
N ALA A 100 -9.13 12.13 3.75
CA ALA A 100 -7.93 12.42 2.98
C ALA A 100 -7.92 11.71 1.62
N LEU A 101 -8.32 10.43 1.60
CA LEU A 101 -8.25 9.62 0.38
C LEU A 101 -9.42 9.88 -0.59
N LEU A 102 -10.56 10.33 -0.10
CA LEU A 102 -11.72 10.62 -0.94
C LEU A 102 -11.77 12.05 -1.44
N MET A 103 -11.02 12.98 -0.82
CA MET A 103 -10.99 14.37 -1.23
C MET A 103 -9.95 14.69 -2.31
N SER A 104 -9.04 13.78 -2.60
CA SER A 104 -7.96 14.02 -3.57
C SER A 104 -8.31 13.56 -4.98
#